data_c3df546036cf36bd3e3d4e0d5f648df5
#
_entry.id   c3df546036cf36bd3e3d4e0d5f648df5
#
_cell.length_a   1.000
_cell.length_b   1.000
_cell.length_c   1.000
_cell.angle_alpha   90.00
_cell.angle_beta   90.00
_cell.angle_gamma   90.00
#
_symmetry.space_group_name_H-M   'P 1'
#
loop_
_entity.id
_entity.type
_entity.pdbx_description
1 polymer ?
#
loop_
_entity_poly.entity_id
_entity_poly.type
_entity_poly.pdbx_seq_one_letter_code
_entity_poly.pdbx_strand_id
1 'polypeptide(L)'
;MQTIVEAHAIFERTKAAIGKFMSIIQPVIDNAQDEHTRLYYHHILEEEEQRLGRLEELIPYLKEISSAPVENLSDRELSHMLSDLNLERFGLHNFREHLELSLYEFSDEERRSLLNTMRESTQNDYLRMKDIMTELASRFSDVKLSSIEDHDHGHDIHQVDHLKASAKTATPAATAPAAAIPAKKGLTVGSLRGK
;
A
#
# COMPACT_ATOMS: atom_id res chain seq x y z
N MET A 1 -8.45 -16.20 -21.01
CA MET A 1 -9.01 -14.96 -21.59
C MET A 1 -9.98 -14.27 -20.63
N GLN A 2 -11.01 -14.95 -20.15
CA GLN A 2 -12.01 -14.34 -19.25
C GLN A 2 -11.39 -13.71 -18.00
N THR A 3 -10.40 -14.34 -17.41
CA THR A 3 -9.68 -13.91 -16.21
C THR A 3 -8.98 -12.55 -16.39
N ILE A 4 -8.33 -12.30 -17.55
CA ILE A 4 -7.67 -11.01 -17.84
C ILE A 4 -8.69 -9.93 -18.13
N VAL A 5 -9.80 -10.27 -18.84
CA VAL A 5 -10.90 -9.33 -19.07
C VAL A 5 -11.53 -8.89 -17.74
N GLU A 6 -11.66 -9.81 -16.78
CA GLU A 6 -12.15 -9.45 -15.44
C GLU A 6 -11.17 -8.56 -14.69
N ALA A 7 -9.87 -8.88 -14.71
CA ALA A 7 -8.83 -8.03 -14.09
C ALA A 7 -8.87 -6.61 -14.68
N HIS A 8 -8.95 -6.48 -16.01
CA HIS A 8 -9.11 -5.20 -16.69
C HIS A 8 -10.34 -4.43 -16.16
N ALA A 9 -11.51 -5.09 -16.08
CA ALA A 9 -12.74 -4.47 -15.61
C ALA A 9 -12.66 -4.03 -14.14
N ILE A 10 -11.95 -4.80 -13.28
CA ILE A 10 -11.67 -4.43 -11.89
C ILE A 10 -10.85 -3.15 -11.84
N PHE A 11 -9.76 -3.08 -12.60
CA PHE A 11 -8.87 -1.92 -12.56
C PHE A 11 -9.48 -0.65 -13.18
N GLU A 12 -10.34 -0.78 -14.18
CA GLU A 12 -11.13 0.36 -14.67
C GLU A 12 -12.04 0.94 -13.58
N ARG A 13 -12.75 0.09 -12.84
CA ARG A 13 -13.58 0.54 -11.69
C ARG A 13 -12.72 1.14 -10.59
N THR A 14 -11.59 0.52 -10.29
CA THR A 14 -10.65 1.00 -9.27
C THR A 14 -10.10 2.38 -9.63
N LYS A 15 -9.68 2.60 -10.88
CA LYS A 15 -9.22 3.90 -11.37
C LYS A 15 -10.27 4.98 -11.15
N ALA A 16 -11.52 4.70 -11.51
CA ALA A 16 -12.63 5.63 -11.31
C ALA A 16 -12.90 5.90 -9.83
N ALA A 17 -12.82 4.86 -8.98
CA ALA A 17 -13.03 4.98 -7.54
C ALA A 17 -11.93 5.81 -6.87
N ILE A 18 -10.65 5.59 -7.22
CA ILE A 18 -9.51 6.38 -6.70
C ILE A 18 -9.69 7.85 -7.05
N GLY A 19 -9.98 8.19 -8.31
CA GLY A 19 -10.19 9.59 -8.71
C GLY A 19 -11.31 10.26 -7.93
N LYS A 20 -12.40 9.54 -7.66
CA LYS A 20 -13.50 10.04 -6.83
C LYS A 20 -13.08 10.19 -5.37
N PHE A 21 -12.37 9.24 -4.80
CA PHE A 21 -11.86 9.29 -3.43
C PHE A 21 -10.93 10.48 -3.22
N MET A 22 -9.98 10.72 -4.13
CA MET A 22 -9.08 11.86 -4.08
C MET A 22 -9.84 13.19 -4.05
N SER A 23 -10.91 13.33 -4.82
CA SER A 23 -11.76 14.52 -4.79
C SER A 23 -12.51 14.71 -3.47
N ILE A 24 -12.76 13.63 -2.71
CA ILE A 24 -13.40 13.65 -1.39
C ILE A 24 -12.39 14.07 -0.30
N ILE A 25 -11.14 13.59 -0.36
CA ILE A 25 -10.14 13.88 0.68
C ILE A 25 -9.41 15.20 0.46
N GLN A 26 -9.33 15.73 -0.77
CA GLN A 26 -8.65 17.00 -1.03
C GLN A 26 -9.15 18.15 -0.14
N PRO A 27 -10.46 18.37 0.05
CA PRO A 27 -10.96 19.39 0.98
C PRO A 27 -10.57 19.14 2.45
N VAL A 28 -10.32 17.90 2.85
CA VAL A 28 -9.82 17.57 4.21
C VAL A 28 -8.40 18.12 4.37
N ILE A 29 -7.55 17.89 3.38
CA ILE A 29 -6.17 18.40 3.33
C ILE A 29 -6.16 19.93 3.37
N ASP A 30 -6.97 20.56 2.50
CA ASP A 30 -7.00 22.03 2.33
C ASP A 30 -7.52 22.75 3.58
N ASN A 31 -8.41 22.13 4.36
CA ASN A 31 -9.04 22.72 5.54
C ASN A 31 -8.53 22.14 6.87
N ALA A 32 -7.54 21.26 6.86
CA ALA A 32 -7.00 20.66 8.07
C ALA A 32 -6.48 21.73 9.05
N GLN A 33 -6.95 21.67 10.29
CA GLN A 33 -6.58 22.62 11.34
C GLN A 33 -5.25 22.25 12.02
N ASP A 34 -4.83 21.02 11.91
CA ASP A 34 -3.57 20.53 12.44
C ASP A 34 -2.69 19.92 11.35
N GLU A 35 -1.39 20.04 11.55
CA GLU A 35 -0.37 19.60 10.60
C GLU A 35 -0.35 18.07 10.44
N HIS A 36 -0.68 17.32 11.48
CA HIS A 36 -0.67 15.86 11.43
C HIS A 36 -1.76 15.33 10.50
N THR A 37 -3.01 15.80 10.66
CA THR A 37 -4.13 15.45 9.77
C THR A 37 -3.82 15.83 8.33
N ARG A 38 -3.27 17.03 8.11
CA ARG A 38 -2.91 17.50 6.78
C ARG A 38 -1.88 16.60 6.11
N LEU A 39 -0.78 16.27 6.79
CA LEU A 39 0.29 15.41 6.26
C LEU A 39 -0.19 13.98 6.05
N TYR A 40 -1.01 13.45 6.94
CA TYR A 40 -1.54 12.11 6.84
C TYR A 40 -2.38 11.91 5.57
N TYR A 41 -3.36 12.79 5.32
CA TYR A 41 -4.19 12.70 4.12
C TYR A 41 -3.46 13.10 2.85
N HIS A 42 -2.47 14.00 2.94
CA HIS A 42 -1.60 14.31 1.81
C HIS A 42 -0.78 13.09 1.38
N HIS A 43 -0.26 12.32 2.32
CA HIS A 43 0.46 11.08 2.02
C HIS A 43 -0.44 10.04 1.34
N ILE A 44 -1.66 9.84 1.84
CA ILE A 44 -2.66 8.99 1.18
C ILE A 44 -2.93 9.46 -0.27
N LEU A 45 -3.08 10.78 -0.47
CA LEU A 45 -3.29 11.35 -1.79
C LEU A 45 -2.13 11.01 -2.75
N GLU A 46 -0.88 11.20 -2.30
CA GLU A 46 0.32 10.89 -3.09
C GLU A 46 0.41 9.40 -3.46
N GLU A 47 0.07 8.50 -2.53
CA GLU A 47 0.06 7.05 -2.80
C GLU A 47 -0.97 6.69 -3.88
N GLU A 48 -2.16 7.25 -3.82
CA GLU A 48 -3.22 7.00 -4.80
C GLU A 48 -2.93 7.67 -6.15
N GLU A 49 -2.26 8.84 -6.19
CA GLU A 49 -1.77 9.44 -7.44
C GLU A 49 -0.75 8.56 -8.14
N GLN A 50 0.22 8.03 -7.40
CA GLN A 50 1.21 7.10 -7.96
C GLN A 50 0.53 5.84 -8.50
N ARG A 51 -0.48 5.36 -7.81
CA ARG A 51 -1.25 4.21 -8.24
C ARG A 51 -2.06 4.49 -9.51
N LEU A 52 -2.69 5.65 -9.61
CA LEU A 52 -3.36 6.08 -10.85
C LEU A 52 -2.41 6.04 -12.04
N GLY A 53 -1.18 6.54 -11.87
CA GLY A 53 -0.16 6.49 -12.91
C GLY A 53 0.14 5.06 -13.39
N ARG A 54 0.30 4.11 -12.46
CA ARG A 54 0.48 2.69 -12.83
C ARG A 54 -0.72 2.09 -13.54
N LEU A 55 -1.93 2.40 -13.09
CA LEU A 55 -3.17 1.92 -13.72
C LEU A 55 -3.37 2.50 -15.13
N GLU A 56 -2.87 3.71 -15.40
CA GLU A 56 -2.91 4.32 -16.73
C GLU A 56 -2.09 3.55 -17.77
N GLU A 57 -1.03 2.88 -17.34
CA GLU A 57 -0.21 2.03 -18.19
C GLU A 57 -0.77 0.59 -18.27
N LEU A 58 -1.17 0.04 -17.11
CA LEU A 58 -1.60 -1.36 -17.00
C LEU A 58 -2.94 -1.62 -17.71
N ILE A 59 -3.92 -0.75 -17.58
CA ILE A 59 -5.26 -0.95 -18.15
C ILE A 59 -5.22 -1.11 -19.68
N PRO A 60 -4.58 -0.23 -20.46
CA PRO A 60 -4.44 -0.40 -21.90
C PRO A 60 -3.71 -1.70 -22.28
N TYR A 61 -2.65 -2.05 -21.54
CA TYR A 61 -1.90 -3.29 -21.74
C TYR A 61 -2.78 -4.52 -21.56
N LEU A 62 -3.56 -4.60 -20.46
CA LEU A 62 -4.49 -5.71 -20.23
C LEU A 62 -5.56 -5.80 -21.31
N LYS A 63 -6.02 -4.66 -21.83
CA LYS A 63 -6.98 -4.62 -22.95
C LYS A 63 -6.38 -5.20 -24.22
N GLU A 64 -5.14 -4.87 -24.54
CA GLU A 64 -4.43 -5.38 -25.71
C GLU A 64 -4.26 -6.91 -25.60
N ILE A 65 -3.72 -7.43 -24.50
CA ILE A 65 -3.48 -8.86 -24.32
C ILE A 65 -4.78 -9.65 -24.18
N SER A 66 -5.88 -9.06 -23.72
CA SER A 66 -7.19 -9.73 -23.68
C SER A 66 -7.75 -10.04 -25.06
N SER A 67 -7.23 -9.40 -26.10
CA SER A 67 -7.63 -9.60 -27.51
C SER A 67 -6.80 -10.68 -28.21
N ALA A 68 -5.69 -11.14 -27.61
CA ALA A 68 -4.78 -12.16 -28.14
C ALA A 68 -4.72 -13.38 -27.24
N PRO A 69 -4.38 -14.58 -27.74
CA PRO A 69 -4.12 -15.73 -26.90
C PRO A 69 -2.97 -15.45 -25.95
N VAL A 70 -3.18 -15.65 -24.64
CA VAL A 70 -2.15 -15.44 -23.60
C VAL A 70 -0.95 -16.37 -23.79
N GLU A 71 -1.16 -17.49 -24.45
CA GLU A 71 -0.14 -18.48 -24.84
C GLU A 71 0.89 -17.91 -25.83
N ASN A 72 0.60 -16.77 -26.46
CA ASN A 72 1.54 -16.07 -27.35
C ASN A 72 2.49 -15.13 -26.62
N LEU A 73 2.27 -14.87 -25.31
CA LEU A 73 3.18 -14.06 -24.51
C LEU A 73 4.47 -14.83 -24.23
N SER A 74 5.60 -14.18 -24.33
CA SER A 74 6.86 -14.73 -23.83
C SER A 74 6.83 -14.87 -22.31
N ASP A 75 7.63 -15.77 -21.75
CA ASP A 75 7.76 -15.97 -20.29
C ASP A 75 8.08 -14.66 -19.57
N ARG A 76 8.83 -13.78 -20.21
CA ARG A 76 9.17 -12.46 -19.65
C ARG A 76 7.94 -11.54 -19.58
N GLU A 77 7.17 -11.44 -20.65
CA GLU A 77 5.96 -10.62 -20.71
C GLU A 77 4.92 -11.15 -19.72
N LEU A 78 4.75 -12.47 -19.64
CA LEU A 78 3.88 -13.11 -18.69
C LEU A 78 4.31 -12.83 -17.24
N SER A 79 5.60 -12.94 -16.93
CA SER A 79 6.14 -12.63 -15.60
C SER A 79 5.91 -11.17 -15.21
N HIS A 80 6.11 -10.22 -16.14
CA HIS A 80 5.81 -8.80 -15.90
C HIS A 80 4.32 -8.58 -15.63
N MET A 81 3.44 -9.10 -16.48
CA MET A 81 2.00 -9.00 -16.30
C MET A 81 1.55 -9.53 -14.93
N LEU A 82 2.03 -10.72 -14.54
CA LEU A 82 1.67 -11.31 -13.26
C LEU A 82 2.20 -10.48 -12.07
N SER A 83 3.38 -9.90 -12.21
CA SER A 83 3.97 -9.00 -11.21
C SER A 83 3.12 -7.73 -11.04
N ASP A 84 2.70 -7.11 -12.15
CA ASP A 84 1.88 -5.90 -12.14
C ASP A 84 0.48 -6.17 -11.57
N LEU A 85 -0.14 -7.29 -11.97
CA LEU A 85 -1.43 -7.74 -11.41
C LEU A 85 -1.35 -7.95 -9.90
N ASN A 86 -0.25 -8.57 -9.43
CA ASN A 86 -0.05 -8.80 -8.02
C ASN A 86 0.19 -7.50 -7.25
N LEU A 87 0.98 -6.57 -7.80
CA LEU A 87 1.20 -5.25 -7.22
C LEU A 87 -0.13 -4.51 -7.05
N GLU A 88 -0.98 -4.51 -8.08
CA GLU A 88 -2.28 -3.84 -8.01
C GLU A 88 -3.30 -4.59 -7.13
N ARG A 89 -3.17 -5.91 -6.95
CA ARG A 89 -3.92 -6.63 -5.91
C ARG A 89 -3.60 -6.09 -4.50
N PHE A 90 -2.31 -5.85 -4.19
CA PHE A 90 -1.92 -5.19 -2.94
C PHE A 90 -2.44 -3.76 -2.87
N GLY A 91 -2.40 -3.04 -3.99
CA GLY A 91 -2.97 -1.71 -4.09
C GLY A 91 -4.47 -1.68 -3.76
N LEU A 92 -5.26 -2.69 -4.16
CA LEU A 92 -6.68 -2.81 -3.77
C LEU A 92 -6.83 -2.97 -2.25
N HIS A 93 -5.95 -3.73 -1.60
CA HIS A 93 -5.96 -3.87 -0.15
C HIS A 93 -5.68 -2.54 0.54
N ASN A 94 -4.64 -1.82 0.14
CA ASN A 94 -4.29 -0.52 0.70
C ASN A 94 -5.41 0.50 0.47
N PHE A 95 -5.98 0.54 -0.73
CA PHE A 95 -7.09 1.45 -1.03
C PHE A 95 -8.31 1.19 -0.14
N ARG A 96 -8.62 -0.07 0.13
CA ARG A 96 -9.68 -0.41 1.10
C ARG A 96 -9.38 0.14 2.50
N GLU A 97 -8.11 0.04 2.96
CA GLU A 97 -7.69 0.60 4.26
C GLU A 97 -7.82 2.13 4.28
N HIS A 98 -7.41 2.81 3.20
CA HIS A 98 -7.55 4.26 3.08
C HIS A 98 -9.03 4.69 3.14
N LEU A 99 -9.92 3.96 2.49
CA LEU A 99 -11.36 4.19 2.54
C LEU A 99 -11.91 3.98 3.95
N GLU A 100 -11.49 2.91 4.64
CA GLU A 100 -11.92 2.60 6.00
C GLU A 100 -11.48 3.67 6.99
N LEU A 101 -10.21 4.08 6.95
CA LEU A 101 -9.67 5.13 7.81
C LEU A 101 -10.36 6.47 7.54
N SER A 102 -10.65 6.78 6.29
CA SER A 102 -11.34 8.03 5.93
C SER A 102 -12.79 8.12 6.42
N LEU A 103 -13.44 7.00 6.75
CA LEU A 103 -14.78 7.00 7.34
C LEU A 103 -14.86 7.71 8.70
N TYR A 104 -13.73 7.79 9.42
CA TYR A 104 -13.68 8.48 10.72
C TYR A 104 -13.65 10.01 10.58
N GLU A 105 -13.24 10.52 9.41
CA GLU A 105 -13.12 11.95 9.15
C GLU A 105 -14.49 12.61 8.86
N PHE A 106 -15.40 11.87 8.26
CA PHE A 106 -16.68 12.42 7.82
C PHE A 106 -17.82 12.11 8.80
N SER A 107 -18.53 13.16 9.22
CA SER A 107 -19.73 13.04 10.06
C SER A 107 -21.03 13.02 9.24
N ASP A 108 -20.98 13.48 7.97
CA ASP A 108 -22.16 13.50 7.11
C ASP A 108 -22.44 12.12 6.50
N GLU A 109 -23.73 11.76 6.47
CA GLU A 109 -24.18 10.43 6.05
C GLU A 109 -23.94 10.19 4.54
N GLU A 110 -23.99 11.22 3.71
CA GLU A 110 -23.83 11.08 2.26
C GLU A 110 -22.42 10.61 1.91
N ARG A 111 -21.37 11.29 2.45
CA ARG A 111 -19.96 10.89 2.21
C ARG A 111 -19.65 9.56 2.85
N ARG A 112 -20.13 9.30 4.06
CA ARG A 112 -19.94 8.02 4.74
C ARG A 112 -20.55 6.86 3.95
N SER A 113 -21.79 7.00 3.47
CA SER A 113 -22.45 6.00 2.63
C SER A 113 -21.67 5.74 1.34
N LEU A 114 -21.18 6.81 0.70
CA LEU A 114 -20.37 6.71 -0.50
C LEU A 114 -19.04 5.98 -0.26
N LEU A 115 -18.30 6.36 0.79
CA LEU A 115 -17.02 5.72 1.14
C LEU A 115 -17.23 4.23 1.53
N ASN A 116 -18.30 3.91 2.26
CA ASN A 116 -18.66 2.52 2.57
C ASN A 116 -18.93 1.71 1.30
N THR A 117 -19.71 2.26 0.37
CA THR A 117 -19.99 1.58 -0.91
C THR A 117 -18.71 1.32 -1.70
N MET A 118 -17.82 2.30 -1.74
CA MET A 118 -16.50 2.15 -2.40
C MET A 118 -15.65 1.10 -1.69
N ARG A 119 -15.62 1.09 -0.36
CA ARG A 119 -14.89 0.12 0.46
C ARG A 119 -15.38 -1.32 0.21
N GLU A 120 -16.69 -1.53 0.23
CA GLU A 120 -17.29 -2.85 -0.04
C GLU A 120 -17.01 -3.33 -1.46
N SER A 121 -17.13 -2.45 -2.45
CA SER A 121 -16.77 -2.76 -3.83
C SER A 121 -15.29 -3.13 -3.96
N THR A 122 -14.40 -2.34 -3.35
CA THR A 122 -12.95 -2.60 -3.36
C THR A 122 -12.61 -3.92 -2.67
N GLN A 123 -13.28 -4.25 -1.56
CA GLN A 123 -13.11 -5.54 -0.88
C GLN A 123 -13.50 -6.72 -1.79
N ASN A 124 -14.61 -6.61 -2.50
CA ASN A 124 -15.05 -7.65 -3.43
C ASN A 124 -14.06 -7.78 -4.62
N ASP A 125 -13.58 -6.66 -5.15
CA ASP A 125 -12.59 -6.63 -6.22
C ASP A 125 -11.24 -7.22 -5.76
N TYR A 126 -10.80 -6.95 -4.52
CA TYR A 126 -9.62 -7.57 -3.93
C TYR A 126 -9.73 -9.09 -3.82
N LEU A 127 -10.85 -9.59 -3.29
CA LEU A 127 -11.09 -11.03 -3.19
C LEU A 127 -11.12 -11.68 -4.56
N ARG A 128 -11.79 -11.07 -5.53
CA ARG A 128 -11.82 -11.58 -6.91
C ARG A 128 -10.43 -11.57 -7.56
N MET A 129 -9.60 -10.55 -7.31
CA MET A 129 -8.21 -10.53 -7.78
C MET A 129 -7.36 -11.64 -7.14
N LYS A 130 -7.60 -12.01 -5.88
CA LYS A 130 -6.94 -13.20 -5.28
C LYS A 130 -7.26 -14.47 -6.05
N ASP A 131 -8.53 -14.68 -6.41
CA ASP A 131 -8.97 -15.84 -7.19
C ASP A 131 -8.34 -15.83 -8.59
N ILE A 132 -8.34 -14.67 -9.26
CA ILE A 132 -7.70 -14.45 -10.55
C ILE A 132 -6.22 -14.82 -10.52
N MET A 133 -5.48 -14.34 -9.51
CA MET A 133 -4.06 -14.64 -9.36
C MET A 133 -3.81 -16.13 -9.12
N THR A 134 -4.66 -16.80 -8.32
CA THR A 134 -4.58 -18.25 -8.09
C THR A 134 -4.83 -19.01 -9.39
N GLU A 135 -5.83 -18.62 -10.17
CA GLU A 135 -6.14 -19.24 -11.47
C GLU A 135 -4.97 -19.07 -12.46
N LEU A 136 -4.44 -17.86 -12.57
CA LEU A 136 -3.30 -17.59 -13.45
C LEU A 136 -2.05 -18.33 -13.01
N ALA A 137 -1.73 -18.36 -11.71
CA ALA A 137 -0.60 -19.12 -11.18
C ALA A 137 -0.71 -20.62 -11.48
N SER A 138 -1.91 -21.21 -11.38
CA SER A 138 -2.12 -22.61 -11.69
C SER A 138 -1.96 -22.94 -13.17
N ARG A 139 -2.32 -21.99 -14.06
CA ARG A 139 -2.19 -22.16 -15.53
C ARG A 139 -0.75 -21.99 -16.02
N PHE A 140 0.04 -21.23 -15.30
CA PHE A 140 1.42 -20.89 -15.66
C PHE A 140 2.44 -21.38 -14.63
N SER A 141 2.17 -22.51 -13.99
CA SER A 141 3.02 -23.12 -12.96
C SER A 141 4.45 -23.42 -13.41
N ASP A 142 4.67 -23.57 -14.72
CA ASP A 142 5.99 -23.83 -15.29
C ASP A 142 6.83 -22.56 -15.50
N VAL A 143 6.19 -21.37 -15.46
CA VAL A 143 6.89 -20.09 -15.48
C VAL A 143 7.44 -19.85 -14.07
N LYS A 144 8.76 -19.85 -13.93
CA LYS A 144 9.42 -19.49 -12.67
C LYS A 144 9.14 -18.02 -12.33
N LEU A 145 8.02 -17.79 -11.68
CA LEU A 145 7.77 -16.53 -10.96
C LEU A 145 8.86 -16.46 -9.89
N SER A 146 9.76 -15.48 -10.01
CA SER A 146 10.73 -15.20 -8.96
C SER A 146 9.94 -14.92 -7.68
N SER A 147 9.87 -15.95 -6.83
CA SER A 147 9.39 -15.98 -5.43
C SER A 147 8.53 -14.77 -5.00
N ILE A 148 7.30 -14.74 -5.47
CA ILE A 148 6.24 -14.07 -4.72
C ILE A 148 5.72 -15.13 -3.75
N GLU A 149 6.51 -15.41 -2.72
CA GLU A 149 6.02 -16.15 -1.57
C GLU A 149 4.90 -15.30 -0.97
N ASP A 150 3.72 -15.85 -0.99
CA ASP A 150 2.51 -15.30 -0.39
C ASP A 150 2.71 -15.30 1.14
N HIS A 151 3.48 -14.35 1.64
CA HIS A 151 3.50 -14.04 3.06
C HIS A 151 2.21 -13.31 3.42
N ASP A 152 1.07 -14.00 3.20
CA ASP A 152 -0.18 -13.66 3.86
C ASP A 152 -0.09 -14.06 5.35
N HIS A 153 0.97 -13.57 6.00
CA HIS A 153 0.98 -13.44 7.43
C HIS A 153 0.29 -12.10 7.68
N GLY A 154 -0.90 -12.16 8.28
CA GLY A 154 -1.54 -11.01 8.88
C GLY A 154 -0.59 -10.35 9.87
N HIS A 155 0.43 -9.69 9.34
CA HIS A 155 1.29 -8.83 10.11
C HIS A 155 0.49 -7.56 10.37
N ASP A 156 -0.10 -7.54 11.55
CA ASP A 156 -0.48 -6.33 12.22
C ASP A 156 0.74 -5.39 12.18
N ILE A 157 0.69 -4.39 11.30
CA ILE A 157 1.76 -3.40 11.08
C ILE A 157 2.07 -2.65 12.39
N HIS A 158 1.21 -2.79 13.41
CA HIS A 158 1.39 -2.22 14.74
C HIS A 158 2.33 -3.04 15.65
N GLN A 159 2.80 -4.22 15.24
CA GLN A 159 3.73 -5.04 16.01
C GLN A 159 5.18 -5.07 15.48
N VAL A 160 5.59 -4.12 14.68
CA VAL A 160 7.01 -3.97 14.33
C VAL A 160 7.74 -3.38 15.54
N ASP A 161 8.27 -4.27 16.38
CA ASP A 161 9.10 -3.92 17.54
C ASP A 161 10.47 -3.44 17.04
N HIS A 162 10.56 -2.14 16.73
CA HIS A 162 11.79 -1.47 16.29
C HIS A 162 12.92 -1.49 17.33
N LEU A 163 12.68 -2.06 18.54
CA LEU A 163 13.65 -2.07 19.65
C LEU A 163 14.53 -3.32 19.67
N LYS A 164 14.31 -4.33 18.83
CA LYS A 164 15.11 -5.58 18.82
C LYS A 164 16.29 -5.61 17.86
N ALA A 165 16.46 -4.63 16.99
CA ALA A 165 17.56 -4.62 16.02
C ALA A 165 18.92 -4.17 16.57
N SER A 166 19.01 -3.68 17.81
CA SER A 166 20.25 -3.13 18.39
C SER A 166 21.00 -4.04 19.36
N ALA A 167 20.58 -5.32 19.53
CA ALA A 167 21.13 -6.19 20.57
C ALA A 167 21.92 -7.41 20.08
N LYS A 168 22.41 -7.42 18.84
CA LYS A 168 23.30 -8.51 18.38
C LYS A 168 24.49 -7.97 17.60
N THR A 169 25.50 -7.46 18.33
CA THR A 169 26.95 -7.63 18.06
C THR A 169 27.73 -7.02 19.22
N ALA A 170 27.98 -7.77 20.25
CA ALA A 170 29.08 -7.52 21.15
C ALA A 170 29.81 -8.85 21.43
N THR A 171 30.86 -9.10 20.66
CA THR A 171 31.87 -10.09 20.97
C THR A 171 32.80 -9.51 22.04
N PRO A 172 33.15 -10.24 23.08
CA PRO A 172 34.01 -9.71 24.13
C PRO A 172 35.48 -9.78 23.71
N ALA A 173 36.18 -8.66 23.72
CA ALA A 173 37.64 -8.62 23.64
C ALA A 173 38.20 -7.77 24.76
N ALA A 174 38.96 -8.49 25.61
CA ALA A 174 40.18 -8.13 26.35
C ALA A 174 40.32 -6.75 27.04
N THR A 175 40.50 -6.84 28.33
CA THR A 175 41.03 -5.96 29.37
C THR A 175 42.24 -5.12 28.95
N ALA A 176 42.20 -3.81 29.19
CA ALA A 176 43.36 -2.96 29.55
C ALA A 176 42.88 -1.63 30.20
N PRO A 177 43.69 -0.94 31.00
CA PRO A 177 43.24 -0.23 32.21
C PRO A 177 42.94 1.27 32.04
N ALA A 178 42.25 1.79 33.06
CA ALA A 178 41.72 3.12 33.27
C ALA A 178 42.59 4.32 32.85
N ALA A 179 41.96 5.26 32.15
CA ALA A 179 42.31 6.67 32.17
C ALA A 179 41.05 7.50 32.43
N ALA A 180 41.12 8.39 33.41
CA ALA A 180 40.05 9.23 33.91
C ALA A 180 39.58 10.25 32.83
N ILE A 181 38.27 10.36 32.63
CA ILE A 181 37.65 11.37 31.75
C ILE A 181 36.79 12.31 32.61
N PRO A 182 36.93 13.66 32.44
CA PRO A 182 36.19 14.62 33.25
C PRO A 182 34.70 14.70 32.91
N ALA A 183 33.90 14.89 33.96
CA ALA A 183 32.44 15.01 33.89
C ALA A 183 31.98 16.17 32.97
N LYS A 184 31.18 15.85 31.95
CA LYS A 184 30.43 16.86 31.16
C LYS A 184 29.15 17.24 31.90
N LYS A 185 28.99 18.55 32.10
CA LYS A 185 27.84 19.20 32.73
C LYS A 185 26.56 18.88 31.95
N GLY A 186 25.51 18.44 32.64
CA GLY A 186 24.17 18.25 32.10
C GLY A 186 23.54 19.57 31.68
N LEU A 187 22.81 19.52 30.54
CA LEU A 187 21.95 20.58 30.09
C LEU A 187 20.67 20.61 30.97
N THR A 188 20.54 21.65 31.77
CA THR A 188 19.33 21.98 32.52
C THR A 188 18.34 22.69 31.59
N VAL A 189 17.17 22.09 31.43
CA VAL A 189 16.02 22.74 30.77
C VAL A 189 15.50 23.84 31.69
N GLY A 190 15.67 25.09 31.27
CA GLY A 190 15.20 26.26 31.99
C GLY A 190 13.68 26.37 31.96
N SER A 191 13.07 26.41 33.14
CA SER A 191 11.66 26.74 33.36
C SER A 191 11.40 28.21 32.99
N LEU A 192 10.57 28.44 31.92
CA LEU A 192 9.98 29.76 31.65
C LEU A 192 8.74 29.93 32.51
N ARG A 193 8.88 30.62 33.65
CA ARG A 193 7.77 31.23 34.37
C ARG A 193 7.76 32.72 34.08
N GLY A 194 6.66 33.19 33.59
CA GLY A 194 5.93 34.41 33.42
C GLY A 194 6.46 35.75 33.97
N LYS A 195 6.12 36.74 33.23
CA LYS A 195 5.37 37.90 33.70
C LYS A 195 4.50 38.41 32.54
#